data_972bd4a0641aa0d13a4297888765e8ac
#
_entry.id   972bd4a0641aa0d13a4297888765e8ac
#
_cell.length_a   1.000
_cell.length_b   1.000
_cell.length_c   1.000
_cell.angle_alpha   90.00
_cell.angle_beta   90.00
_cell.angle_gamma   90.00
#
_symmetry.space_group_name_H-M   'P 1'
#
loop_
_entity.id
_entity.type
_entity.pdbx_description
1 polymer ?
#
loop_
_entity_poly.entity_id
_entity_poly.type
_entity_poly.pdbx_seq_one_letter_code
_entity_poly.pdbx_strand_id
1 'polypeptide(L)'
;MAAIHIECIQVEQGILNAVVVGEFELTPAEQQFSQLLNEAVDKGATKVLIDGRQVTGRPSAFERFLYATFVACASLEVWYRHKARLKFAYIIPNPLLDPERFAESVAINRGMYVKAFDDENEAREWLMG
;
A
#
# COMPACT_ATOMS: atom_id res chain seq x y z
N MET A 1 -12.62 1.36 -18.53
CA MET A 1 -11.28 1.29 -17.92
C MET A 1 -11.21 0.10 -16.98
N ALA A 2 -10.04 -0.50 -16.86
CA ALA A 2 -9.88 -1.63 -15.96
C ALA A 2 -9.89 -1.18 -14.51
N ALA A 3 -10.43 -2.03 -13.63
CA ALA A 3 -10.35 -1.80 -12.21
C ALA A 3 -8.89 -1.91 -11.73
N ILE A 4 -8.61 -1.33 -10.59
CA ILE A 4 -7.28 -1.36 -9.99
C ILE A 4 -6.78 -2.80 -9.85
N HIS A 5 -5.56 -3.05 -10.26
CA HIS A 5 -4.94 -4.37 -10.18
C HIS A 5 -3.41 -4.25 -10.15
N ILE A 6 -2.77 -5.29 -9.65
CA ILE A 6 -1.31 -5.36 -9.64
C ILE A 6 -0.84 -5.80 -11.01
N GLU A 7 0.02 -5.00 -11.64
CA GLU A 7 0.58 -5.32 -12.95
C GLU A 7 1.88 -6.10 -12.84
N CYS A 8 2.69 -5.80 -11.84
CA CYS A 8 4.02 -6.39 -11.68
C CYS A 8 4.40 -6.47 -10.21
N ILE A 9 5.01 -7.59 -9.83
CA ILE A 9 5.59 -7.76 -8.49
C ILE A 9 7.02 -8.29 -8.67
N GLN A 10 7.99 -7.61 -8.06
CA GLN A 10 9.38 -8.02 -8.07
C GLN A 10 10.02 -7.75 -6.73
N VAL A 11 10.87 -8.67 -6.27
CA VAL A 11 11.70 -8.43 -5.08
C VAL A 11 13.07 -7.97 -5.54
N GLU A 12 13.49 -6.81 -5.05
CA GLU A 12 14.73 -6.16 -5.44
C GLU A 12 15.32 -5.44 -4.25
N GLN A 13 16.55 -5.76 -3.90
CA GLN A 13 17.26 -5.17 -2.75
C GLN A 13 16.49 -5.33 -1.43
N GLY A 14 15.82 -6.48 -1.25
CA GLY A 14 15.06 -6.75 -0.04
C GLY A 14 13.71 -6.07 0.03
N ILE A 15 13.31 -5.36 -1.02
CA ILE A 15 12.03 -4.65 -1.10
C ILE A 15 11.14 -5.38 -2.10
N LEU A 16 9.92 -5.70 -1.69
CA LEU A 16 8.92 -6.17 -2.62
C LEU A 16 8.31 -4.96 -3.32
N ASN A 17 8.55 -4.88 -4.63
CA ASN A 17 8.06 -3.76 -5.46
C ASN A 17 6.81 -4.23 -6.20
N ALA A 18 5.72 -3.51 -6.02
CA ALA A 18 4.46 -3.78 -6.70
C ALA A 18 4.04 -2.55 -7.50
N VAL A 19 3.78 -2.74 -8.80
CA VAL A 19 3.22 -1.69 -9.64
C VAL A 19 1.73 -1.94 -9.76
N VAL A 20 0.93 -0.95 -9.40
CA VAL A 20 -0.53 -1.02 -9.39
C VAL A 20 -1.07 -0.04 -10.41
N VAL A 21 -2.01 -0.49 -11.23
CA VAL A 21 -2.60 0.32 -12.29
C VAL A 21 -4.12 0.16 -12.28
N GLY A 22 -4.81 1.07 -12.95
CA GLY A 22 -6.25 1.00 -13.11
C GLY A 22 -7.00 2.04 -12.31
N GLU A 23 -8.32 1.98 -12.38
CA GLU A 23 -9.18 2.93 -11.67
C GLU A 23 -9.46 2.44 -10.26
N PHE A 24 -9.32 3.32 -9.28
CA PHE A 24 -9.59 2.96 -7.88
C PHE A 24 -11.06 2.59 -7.69
N GLU A 25 -11.28 1.40 -7.14
CA GLU A 25 -12.54 0.92 -6.62
C GLU A 25 -12.22 0.20 -5.33
N LEU A 26 -13.05 0.38 -4.30
CA LEU A 26 -12.71 -0.10 -2.96
C LEU A 26 -12.49 -1.61 -2.88
N THR A 27 -13.47 -2.40 -3.35
CA THR A 27 -13.34 -3.86 -3.24
C THR A 27 -12.17 -4.44 -4.02
N PRO A 28 -11.96 -4.06 -5.30
CA PRO A 28 -10.76 -4.49 -6.01
C PRO A 28 -9.47 -4.05 -5.33
N ALA A 29 -9.42 -2.84 -4.79
CA ALA A 29 -8.22 -2.35 -4.09
C ALA A 29 -7.91 -3.19 -2.85
N GLU A 30 -8.92 -3.54 -2.09
CA GLU A 30 -8.77 -4.41 -0.92
C GLU A 30 -8.29 -5.80 -1.31
N GLN A 31 -8.85 -6.37 -2.38
CA GLN A 31 -8.44 -7.68 -2.88
C GLN A 31 -6.99 -7.68 -3.35
N GLN A 32 -6.56 -6.63 -4.05
CA GLN A 32 -5.19 -6.53 -4.51
C GLN A 32 -4.22 -6.38 -3.35
N PHE A 33 -4.59 -5.63 -2.31
CA PHE A 33 -3.75 -5.52 -1.12
C PHE A 33 -3.59 -6.86 -0.41
N SER A 34 -4.66 -7.64 -0.30
CA SER A 34 -4.59 -8.99 0.29
C SER A 34 -3.67 -9.89 -0.50
N GLN A 35 -3.73 -9.84 -1.83
CA GLN A 35 -2.83 -10.61 -2.69
C GLN A 35 -1.38 -10.17 -2.46
N LEU A 36 -1.14 -8.88 -2.33
CA LEU A 36 0.19 -8.34 -2.09
C LEU A 36 0.77 -8.82 -0.76
N LEU A 37 -0.06 -8.86 0.29
CA LEU A 37 0.36 -9.40 1.59
C LEU A 37 0.79 -10.85 1.48
N ASN A 38 0.00 -11.68 0.77
CA ASN A 38 0.33 -13.08 0.58
C ASN A 38 1.67 -13.23 -0.15
N GLU A 39 1.91 -12.42 -1.17
CA GLU A 39 3.17 -12.45 -1.90
C GLU A 39 4.34 -12.04 -1.00
N ALA A 40 4.16 -11.03 -0.16
CA ALA A 40 5.21 -10.59 0.75
C ALA A 40 5.57 -11.68 1.75
N VAL A 41 4.56 -12.35 2.32
CA VAL A 41 4.80 -13.46 3.25
C VAL A 41 5.50 -14.61 2.56
N ASP A 42 5.03 -15.01 1.37
CA ASP A 42 5.61 -16.13 0.62
C ASP A 42 7.07 -15.88 0.24
N LYS A 43 7.41 -14.64 -0.06
CA LYS A 43 8.77 -14.27 -0.47
C LYS A 43 9.65 -13.83 0.70
N GLY A 44 9.12 -13.81 1.91
CA GLY A 44 9.85 -13.37 3.09
C GLY A 44 10.24 -11.90 3.08
N ALA A 45 9.51 -11.08 2.33
CA ALA A 45 9.79 -9.64 2.26
C ALA A 45 9.14 -8.94 3.43
N THR A 46 9.86 -8.02 4.05
CA THR A 46 9.35 -7.20 5.17
C THR A 46 9.20 -5.73 4.80
N LYS A 47 9.70 -5.34 3.63
CA LYS A 47 9.59 -3.99 3.10
C LYS A 47 8.82 -4.04 1.80
N VAL A 48 7.79 -3.25 1.68
CA VAL A 48 6.87 -3.26 0.53
C VAL A 48 6.76 -1.87 -0.05
N LEU A 49 7.03 -1.75 -1.34
CA LEU A 49 6.86 -0.50 -2.09
C LEU A 49 5.69 -0.68 -3.05
N ILE A 50 4.67 0.13 -2.87
CA ILE A 50 3.47 0.08 -3.71
C ILE A 50 3.49 1.31 -4.61
N ASP A 51 3.76 1.11 -5.90
CA ASP A 51 3.79 2.19 -6.88
C ASP A 51 2.40 2.34 -7.50
N GLY A 52 1.67 3.35 -7.02
CA GLY A 52 0.33 3.67 -7.48
C GLY A 52 0.25 4.89 -8.38
N ARG A 53 1.37 5.28 -9.01
CA ARG A 53 1.38 6.48 -9.87
C ARG A 53 0.47 6.37 -11.07
N GLN A 54 0.14 5.14 -11.48
CA GLN A 54 -0.73 4.90 -12.64
C GLN A 54 -2.17 4.56 -12.22
N VAL A 55 -2.48 4.70 -10.95
CA VAL A 55 -3.84 4.54 -10.44
C VAL A 55 -4.62 5.80 -10.75
N THR A 56 -5.85 5.64 -11.27
CA THR A 56 -6.74 6.75 -11.62
C THR A 56 -7.96 6.76 -10.70
N GLY A 57 -8.79 7.77 -10.83
CA GLY A 57 -9.99 7.92 -10.03
C GLY A 57 -9.78 8.85 -8.85
N ARG A 58 -10.89 9.15 -8.17
CA ARG A 58 -10.88 10.03 -7.00
C ARG A 58 -11.72 9.41 -5.90
N PRO A 59 -11.11 8.59 -5.03
CA PRO A 59 -11.86 8.00 -3.93
C PRO A 59 -12.39 9.10 -3.00
N SER A 60 -13.61 8.88 -2.50
CA SER A 60 -14.19 9.77 -1.50
C SER A 60 -13.43 9.65 -0.17
N ALA A 61 -13.66 10.59 0.74
CA ALA A 61 -13.07 10.51 2.08
C ALA A 61 -13.48 9.22 2.79
N PHE A 62 -14.74 8.80 2.61
CA PHE A 62 -15.24 7.57 3.22
C PHE A 62 -14.54 6.33 2.65
N GLU A 63 -14.37 6.29 1.33
CA GLU A 63 -13.65 5.18 0.68
C GLU A 63 -12.19 5.11 1.15
N ARG A 64 -11.53 6.26 1.28
CA ARG A 64 -10.17 6.31 1.80
C ARG A 64 -10.10 5.82 3.25
N PHE A 65 -11.08 6.17 4.06
CA PHE A 65 -11.19 5.68 5.44
C PHE A 65 -11.35 4.17 5.47
N LEU A 66 -12.26 3.63 4.67
CA LEU A 66 -12.49 2.18 4.61
C LEU A 66 -11.26 1.42 4.12
N TYR A 67 -10.62 1.93 3.09
CA TYR A 67 -9.39 1.31 2.57
C TYR A 67 -8.28 1.32 3.64
N ALA A 68 -8.05 2.47 4.28
CA ALA A 68 -7.02 2.60 5.30
C ALA A 68 -7.27 1.65 6.48
N THR A 69 -8.52 1.53 6.91
CA THR A 69 -8.90 0.62 7.98
C THR A 69 -8.64 -0.83 7.58
N PHE A 70 -9.02 -1.19 6.36
CA PHE A 70 -8.81 -2.56 5.85
C PHE A 70 -7.32 -2.92 5.81
N VAL A 71 -6.49 -2.07 5.20
CA VAL A 71 -5.08 -2.39 5.03
C VAL A 71 -4.34 -2.44 6.37
N ALA A 72 -4.72 -1.57 7.30
CA ALA A 72 -4.14 -1.60 8.64
C ALA A 72 -4.49 -2.89 9.36
N CYS A 73 -5.76 -3.30 9.35
CA CYS A 73 -6.18 -4.54 10.00
C CYS A 73 -5.52 -5.77 9.36
N ALA A 74 -5.45 -5.81 8.04
CA ALA A 74 -4.81 -6.92 7.33
C ALA A 74 -3.32 -7.01 7.66
N SER A 75 -2.64 -5.87 7.73
CA SER A 75 -1.22 -5.81 8.09
C SER A 75 -0.96 -6.29 9.52
N LEU A 76 -1.81 -5.90 10.45
CA LEU A 76 -1.71 -6.34 11.85
C LEU A 76 -1.93 -7.84 11.97
N GLU A 77 -2.87 -8.39 11.21
CA GLU A 77 -3.11 -9.84 11.21
C GLU A 77 -1.89 -10.60 10.73
N VAL A 78 -1.23 -10.14 9.67
CA VAL A 78 0.00 -10.73 9.18
C VAL A 78 1.10 -10.68 10.24
N TRP A 79 1.24 -9.54 10.91
CA TRP A 79 2.22 -9.39 11.99
C TRP A 79 1.94 -10.37 13.11
N TYR A 80 0.69 -10.48 13.52
CA TYR A 80 0.30 -11.40 14.58
C TYR A 80 0.58 -12.86 14.21
N ARG A 81 0.21 -13.27 12.98
CA ARG A 81 0.34 -14.67 12.53
C ARG A 81 1.77 -15.08 12.21
N HIS A 82 2.51 -14.20 11.56
CA HIS A 82 3.83 -14.54 11.01
C HIS A 82 4.98 -13.91 11.78
N LYS A 83 4.69 -13.13 12.80
CA LYS A 83 5.71 -12.43 13.62
C LYS A 83 6.60 -11.52 12.77
N ALA A 84 6.08 -11.04 11.66
CA ALA A 84 6.79 -10.15 10.75
C ALA A 84 6.01 -8.86 10.56
N ARG A 85 6.57 -7.76 11.04
CA ARG A 85 5.96 -6.45 10.84
C ARG A 85 6.41 -5.89 9.51
N LEU A 86 5.48 -5.75 8.59
CA LEU A 86 5.77 -5.21 7.28
C LEU A 86 5.80 -3.68 7.32
N LYS A 87 6.71 -3.11 6.55
CA LYS A 87 6.88 -1.67 6.40
C LYS A 87 6.44 -1.31 4.98
N PHE A 88 5.47 -0.40 4.85
CA PHE A 88 4.86 -0.07 3.56
C PHE A 88 5.16 1.35 3.16
N ALA A 89 5.62 1.55 1.92
CA ALA A 89 5.67 2.86 1.31
C ALA A 89 4.78 2.87 0.08
N TYR A 90 3.91 3.87 -0.01
CA TYR A 90 3.06 4.09 -1.18
C TYR A 90 3.62 5.27 -1.98
N ILE A 91 3.73 5.09 -3.29
CA ILE A 91 3.99 6.22 -4.18
C ILE A 91 2.69 6.48 -4.92
N ILE A 92 2.11 7.65 -4.71
CA ILE A 92 0.83 8.00 -5.32
C ILE A 92 0.91 9.41 -5.93
N PRO A 93 0.20 9.64 -7.04
CA PRO A 93 0.22 10.97 -7.66
C PRO A 93 -0.55 11.97 -6.80
N ASN A 94 -0.16 13.23 -6.90
CA ASN A 94 -0.72 14.31 -6.10
C ASN A 94 -2.26 14.37 -6.08
N PRO A 95 -2.96 14.23 -7.22
CA PRO A 95 -4.44 14.27 -7.18
C PRO A 95 -5.10 13.12 -6.44
N LEU A 96 -4.37 12.00 -6.28
CA LEU A 96 -4.85 10.84 -5.52
C LEU A 96 -4.25 10.82 -4.13
N LEU A 97 -3.28 11.71 -3.88
CA LEU A 97 -2.75 11.86 -2.54
C LEU A 97 -3.89 12.24 -1.62
N ASP A 98 -3.96 11.51 -0.57
CA ASP A 98 -4.88 11.74 0.51
C ASP A 98 -4.69 13.18 1.02
N PRO A 99 -5.62 14.10 0.77
CA PRO A 99 -5.47 15.47 1.24
C PRO A 99 -5.25 15.47 2.75
N GLU A 100 -4.26 16.26 3.20
CA GLU A 100 -3.90 16.35 4.62
C GLU A 100 -3.49 15.00 5.23
N ARG A 101 -3.15 14.02 4.40
CA ARG A 101 -2.72 12.69 4.82
C ARG A 101 -3.74 11.99 5.73
N PHE A 102 -5.01 12.12 5.38
CA PHE A 102 -6.10 11.56 6.18
C PHE A 102 -6.04 10.03 6.26
N ALA A 103 -5.97 9.35 5.12
CA ALA A 103 -5.94 7.88 5.09
C ALA A 103 -4.65 7.36 5.72
N GLU A 104 -3.50 8.01 5.47
CA GLU A 104 -2.24 7.67 6.10
C GLU A 104 -2.37 7.74 7.62
N SER A 105 -2.95 8.82 8.14
CA SER A 105 -3.14 8.99 9.58
C SER A 105 -4.06 7.93 10.16
N VAL A 106 -5.14 7.58 9.47
CA VAL A 106 -6.05 6.52 9.91
C VAL A 106 -5.30 5.19 10.03
N ALA A 107 -4.49 4.84 9.04
CA ALA A 107 -3.75 3.59 9.05
C ALA A 107 -2.68 3.57 10.14
N ILE A 108 -1.93 4.65 10.30
CA ILE A 108 -0.89 4.76 11.34
C ILE A 108 -1.52 4.66 12.73
N ASN A 109 -2.63 5.34 12.96
CA ASN A 109 -3.31 5.30 14.25
C ASN A 109 -3.84 3.92 14.61
N ARG A 110 -4.00 3.05 13.63
CA ARG A 110 -4.38 1.64 13.84
C ARG A 110 -3.20 0.69 13.90
N GLY A 111 -1.98 1.21 13.92
CA GLY A 111 -0.77 0.41 14.12
C GLY A 111 -0.05 -0.05 12.87
N MET A 112 -0.46 0.41 11.70
CA MET A 112 0.24 0.09 10.46
C MET A 112 1.51 0.92 10.31
N TYR A 113 2.60 0.29 9.87
CA TYR A 113 3.86 0.97 9.60
C TYR A 113 3.87 1.38 8.12
N VAL A 114 3.38 2.58 7.84
CA VAL A 114 3.12 3.03 6.47
C VAL A 114 3.42 4.52 6.30
N LYS A 115 3.86 4.89 5.11
CA LYS A 115 4.00 6.29 4.73
C LYS A 115 3.76 6.44 3.23
N ALA A 116 3.12 7.53 2.84
CA ALA A 116 2.86 7.87 1.45
C ALA A 116 3.84 8.93 0.95
N PHE A 117 4.23 8.79 -0.31
CA PHE A 117 5.22 9.67 -0.96
C PHE A 117 4.72 10.02 -2.35
N ASP A 118 5.25 11.10 -2.90
CA ASP A 118 5.09 11.46 -4.30
C ASP A 118 6.39 11.28 -5.10
N ASP A 119 7.43 10.78 -4.46
CA ASP A 119 8.75 10.57 -5.06
C ASP A 119 9.28 9.18 -4.69
N GLU A 120 9.69 8.43 -5.71
CA GLU A 120 10.18 7.07 -5.52
C GLU A 120 11.45 7.00 -4.69
N ASN A 121 12.38 7.92 -4.92
CA ASN A 121 13.65 7.92 -4.19
C ASN A 121 13.44 8.14 -2.70
N GLU A 122 12.57 9.07 -2.34
CA GLU A 122 12.24 9.32 -0.94
C GLU A 122 11.58 8.10 -0.30
N ALA A 123 10.68 7.43 -1.05
CA ALA A 123 10.02 6.22 -0.56
C ALA A 123 11.03 5.11 -0.27
N ARG A 124 11.98 4.88 -1.18
CA ARG A 124 13.00 3.85 -1.02
C ARG A 124 13.95 4.17 0.13
N GLU A 125 14.36 5.42 0.28
CA GLU A 125 15.20 5.84 1.39
C GLU A 125 14.51 5.58 2.73
N TRP A 126 13.23 5.91 2.81
CA TRP A 126 12.46 5.70 4.04
C TRP A 126 12.36 4.20 4.37
N LEU A 127 12.13 3.36 3.37
CA LEU A 127 12.04 1.90 3.58
C LEU A 127 13.36 1.33 4.10
N MET A 128 14.48 1.85 3.62
CA MET A 128 15.80 1.33 3.98
C MET A 128 16.34 1.92 5.29
N GLY A 129 15.76 3.02 5.74
CA GLY A 129 16.18 3.71 6.95
C GLY A 129 15.75 3.14 8.29
#